data_523203c14e37172dd552f5d51232ae20
#
_entry.id   523203c14e37172dd552f5d51232ae20
#
_cell.length_a   1.000
_cell.length_b   1.000
_cell.length_c   1.000
_cell.angle_alpha   90.00
_cell.angle_beta   90.00
_cell.angle_gamma   90.00
#
_symmetry.space_group_name_H-M   'P 1'
#
loop_
_entity.id
_entity.type
_entity.pdbx_description
1 polymer ?
#
loop_
_entity_poly.entity_id
_entity_poly.type
_entity_poly.pdbx_seq_one_letter_code
_entity_poly.pdbx_strand_id
1 'polypeptide(L)'
;MNALSALVDTPLAARLDTRKVVVDITGLNKFYGAFHVLHDINLKVREGERIVLCGPSGSGKSTLIRCINRLEVAEKGRILVNDTDLSQTTREAAKVRSEVGMVFQHFNLFPHMSVLDNCTLAPISVRGLSRKKAEELARHLLQKVGIASQADKYPSQLSGGQQQRVAIARALCMEPKIMLFDEPTSALDPEMVSEVLDVMVKLAGSGMTMLCVTHEMGFARQVAERVLFLDGGQIIEDAPPQDFFSAPKSARAKAFLAQIVH
;
A
#
# COMPACT_ATOMS: atom_id res chain seq x y z
N MET A 1 -28.96 -22.24 -31.02
CA MET A 1 -28.19 -22.72 -29.88
C MET A 1 -27.15 -21.65 -29.56
N ASN A 2 -27.34 -20.94 -28.45
CA ASN A 2 -26.69 -19.66 -28.14
C ASN A 2 -25.27 -19.83 -27.62
N ALA A 3 -24.34 -19.09 -28.23
CA ALA A 3 -22.93 -18.98 -27.81
C ALA A 3 -22.72 -18.32 -26.41
N LEU A 4 -23.80 -17.96 -25.72
CA LEU A 4 -23.79 -17.31 -24.40
C LEU A 4 -23.80 -18.28 -23.22
N SER A 5 -24.06 -19.58 -23.43
CA SER A 5 -24.10 -20.56 -22.33
C SER A 5 -22.74 -21.18 -21.99
N ALA A 6 -21.71 -20.97 -22.82
CA ALA A 6 -20.38 -21.53 -22.62
C ALA A 6 -19.44 -20.67 -21.74
N LEU A 7 -19.91 -19.50 -21.27
CA LEU A 7 -19.09 -18.56 -20.48
C LEU A 7 -19.27 -18.66 -18.95
N VAL A 8 -20.16 -19.58 -18.47
CA VAL A 8 -20.55 -19.63 -17.06
C VAL A 8 -19.73 -20.64 -16.23
N ASP A 9 -19.04 -21.59 -16.86
CA ASP A 9 -18.36 -22.70 -16.17
C ASP A 9 -16.81 -22.67 -16.21
N THR A 10 -16.20 -21.52 -16.54
CA THR A 10 -14.74 -21.42 -16.40
C THR A 10 -14.41 -21.00 -14.98
N PRO A 11 -13.60 -21.79 -14.21
CA PRO A 11 -13.16 -21.38 -12.87
C PRO A 11 -12.51 -20.01 -12.92
N LEU A 12 -12.81 -19.14 -11.95
CA LEU A 12 -12.33 -17.75 -11.89
C LEU A 12 -10.80 -17.62 -12.00
N ALA A 13 -10.06 -18.69 -11.71
CA ALA A 13 -8.60 -18.81 -11.81
C ALA A 13 -8.04 -18.86 -13.24
N ALA A 14 -8.87 -19.02 -14.27
CA ALA A 14 -8.40 -19.20 -15.67
C ALA A 14 -8.66 -17.99 -16.58
N ARG A 15 -9.24 -16.89 -16.07
CA ARG A 15 -9.27 -15.64 -16.82
C ARG A 15 -7.86 -15.04 -16.76
N LEU A 16 -7.12 -15.07 -17.87
CA LEU A 16 -5.89 -14.28 -18.02
C LEU A 16 -6.21 -12.84 -17.62
N ASP A 17 -5.65 -12.39 -16.50
CA ASP A 17 -5.83 -11.02 -16.06
C ASP A 17 -5.11 -10.08 -17.03
N THR A 18 -5.88 -9.38 -17.85
CA THR A 18 -5.38 -8.50 -18.92
C THR A 18 -5.05 -7.08 -18.42
N ARG A 19 -5.25 -6.79 -17.12
CA ARG A 19 -4.92 -5.49 -16.55
C ARG A 19 -3.43 -5.20 -16.72
N LYS A 20 -3.09 -3.92 -16.97
CA LYS A 20 -1.71 -3.46 -17.11
C LYS A 20 -0.90 -3.79 -15.85
N VAL A 21 0.33 -4.29 -16.02
CA VAL A 21 1.30 -4.42 -14.92
C VAL A 21 1.86 -3.03 -14.60
N VAL A 22 1.68 -2.59 -13.35
CA VAL A 22 2.13 -1.27 -12.87
C VAL A 22 3.33 -1.35 -11.94
N VAL A 23 3.59 -2.52 -11.34
CA VAL A 23 4.86 -2.83 -10.65
C VAL A 23 5.35 -4.19 -11.15
N ASP A 24 6.59 -4.26 -11.60
CA ASP A 24 7.27 -5.51 -11.98
C ASP A 24 8.62 -5.59 -11.25
N ILE A 25 8.73 -6.56 -10.35
CA ILE A 25 9.92 -6.85 -9.56
C ILE A 25 10.48 -8.17 -10.02
N THR A 26 11.77 -8.19 -10.37
CA THR A 26 12.46 -9.39 -10.85
C THR A 26 13.79 -9.57 -10.10
N GLY A 27 13.94 -10.72 -9.44
CA GLY A 27 15.18 -11.13 -8.79
C GLY A 27 15.67 -10.17 -7.71
N LEU A 28 14.76 -9.51 -6.96
CA LEU A 28 15.13 -8.47 -6.01
C LEU A 28 15.82 -9.06 -4.78
N ASN A 29 17.01 -8.53 -4.48
CA ASN A 29 17.76 -8.86 -3.28
C ASN A 29 18.14 -7.57 -2.54
N LYS A 30 17.85 -7.53 -1.24
CA LYS A 30 18.14 -6.40 -0.37
C LYS A 30 18.99 -6.83 0.80
N PHE A 31 20.06 -6.08 1.06
CA PHE A 31 20.98 -6.31 2.18
C PHE A 31 21.05 -5.06 3.07
N TYR A 32 21.21 -5.27 4.37
CA TYR A 32 21.66 -4.27 5.34
C TYR A 32 23.02 -4.72 5.89
N GLY A 33 24.09 -4.19 5.31
CA GLY A 33 25.44 -4.72 5.56
C GLY A 33 25.55 -6.18 5.14
N ALA A 34 25.87 -7.07 6.05
CA ALA A 34 25.94 -8.53 5.80
C ALA A 34 24.58 -9.23 5.92
N PHE A 35 23.56 -8.57 6.44
CA PHE A 35 22.25 -9.18 6.66
C PHE A 35 21.41 -9.14 5.39
N HIS A 36 21.10 -10.31 4.83
CA HIS A 36 20.27 -10.46 3.65
C HIS A 36 18.79 -10.45 4.07
N VAL A 37 18.03 -9.44 3.67
CA VAL A 37 16.65 -9.20 4.13
C VAL A 37 15.62 -9.64 3.13
N LEU A 38 15.86 -9.43 1.81
CA LEU A 38 14.99 -9.90 0.75
C LEU A 38 15.78 -10.82 -0.18
N HIS A 39 15.23 -11.99 -0.43
CA HIS A 39 15.87 -13.07 -1.16
C HIS A 39 15.12 -13.36 -2.45
N ASP A 40 15.66 -12.95 -3.58
CA ASP A 40 15.17 -13.24 -4.94
C ASP A 40 13.65 -13.01 -5.11
N ILE A 41 13.17 -11.84 -4.67
CA ILE A 41 11.76 -11.50 -4.77
C ILE A 41 11.37 -11.25 -6.22
N ASN A 42 10.31 -11.93 -6.64
CA ASN A 42 9.66 -11.77 -7.94
C ASN A 42 8.19 -11.46 -7.71
N LEU A 43 7.70 -10.31 -8.20
CA LEU A 43 6.32 -9.85 -7.96
C LEU A 43 5.84 -8.99 -9.11
N LYS A 44 4.63 -9.28 -9.60
CA LYS A 44 3.91 -8.39 -10.53
C LYS A 44 2.64 -7.89 -9.86
N VAL A 45 2.42 -6.58 -9.93
CA VAL A 45 1.21 -5.91 -9.46
C VAL A 45 0.50 -5.29 -10.65
N ARG A 46 -0.79 -5.48 -10.74
CA ARG A 46 -1.62 -4.96 -11.82
C ARG A 46 -2.39 -3.72 -11.41
N GLU A 47 -2.78 -2.93 -12.38
CA GLU A 47 -3.58 -1.73 -12.16
C GLU A 47 -4.91 -2.06 -11.46
N GLY A 48 -5.23 -1.32 -10.40
CA GLY A 48 -6.41 -1.56 -9.57
C GLY A 48 -6.33 -2.79 -8.67
N GLU A 49 -5.22 -3.53 -8.68
CA GLU A 49 -5.04 -4.71 -7.83
C GLU A 49 -4.81 -4.32 -6.37
N ARG A 50 -5.42 -5.06 -5.46
CA ARG A 50 -5.30 -4.89 -4.02
C ARG A 50 -4.57 -6.07 -3.42
N ILE A 51 -3.33 -5.84 -3.02
CA ILE A 51 -2.44 -6.86 -2.45
C ILE A 51 -2.24 -6.58 -0.96
N VAL A 52 -2.44 -7.59 -0.13
CA VAL A 52 -2.07 -7.55 1.28
C VAL A 52 -0.81 -8.40 1.49
N LEU A 53 0.17 -7.82 2.17
CA LEU A 53 1.38 -8.49 2.59
C LEU A 53 1.28 -8.79 4.09
N CYS A 54 1.38 -10.06 4.46
CA CYS A 54 1.39 -10.51 5.85
C CYS A 54 2.57 -11.45 6.12
N GLY A 55 2.80 -11.76 7.40
CA GLY A 55 3.92 -12.60 7.83
C GLY A 55 4.55 -12.11 9.12
N PRO A 56 5.47 -12.85 9.74
CA PRO A 56 6.09 -12.51 11.01
C PRO A 56 6.87 -11.19 10.93
N SER A 57 7.11 -10.56 12.09
CA SER A 57 7.97 -9.38 12.19
C SER A 57 9.38 -9.72 11.69
N GLY A 58 10.00 -8.77 10.98
CA GLY A 58 11.34 -8.98 10.39
C GLY A 58 11.35 -9.81 9.11
N SER A 59 10.20 -10.24 8.55
CA SER A 59 10.17 -11.03 7.31
C SER A 59 10.44 -10.23 6.02
N GLY A 60 10.66 -8.91 6.11
CA GLY A 60 11.02 -8.07 4.96
C GLY A 60 9.86 -7.30 4.31
N LYS A 61 8.61 -7.39 4.82
CA LYS A 61 7.42 -6.75 4.25
C LYS A 61 7.58 -5.24 4.02
N SER A 62 7.92 -4.50 5.06
CA SER A 62 8.13 -3.05 4.98
C SER A 62 9.30 -2.69 4.06
N THR A 63 10.37 -3.48 4.09
CA THR A 63 11.52 -3.31 3.20
C THR A 63 11.11 -3.48 1.74
N LEU A 64 10.28 -4.50 1.43
CA LEU A 64 9.81 -4.75 0.08
C LEU A 64 9.00 -3.55 -0.47
N ILE A 65 8.02 -3.05 0.28
CA ILE A 65 7.22 -1.93 -0.22
C ILE A 65 8.03 -0.62 -0.29
N ARG A 66 9.02 -0.42 0.60
CA ARG A 66 9.94 0.72 0.55
C ARG A 66 10.92 0.65 -0.63
N CYS A 67 11.17 -0.52 -1.19
CA CYS A 67 11.92 -0.64 -2.44
C CYS A 67 11.09 -0.16 -3.64
N ILE A 68 9.76 -0.33 -3.64
CA ILE A 68 8.87 0.08 -4.74
C ILE A 68 8.87 1.60 -4.96
N ASN A 69 8.99 2.41 -3.90
CA ASN A 69 9.08 3.87 -4.02
C ASN A 69 10.52 4.40 -3.90
N ARG A 70 11.52 3.47 -3.89
CA ARG A 70 12.94 3.76 -3.75
C ARG A 70 13.26 4.57 -2.48
N LEU A 71 12.57 4.34 -1.38
CA LEU A 71 13.03 4.74 -0.05
C LEU A 71 14.13 3.80 0.44
N GLU A 72 14.07 2.53 0.02
CA GLU A 72 15.16 1.56 0.14
C GLU A 72 15.69 1.22 -1.26
N VAL A 73 17.00 1.10 -1.38
CA VAL A 73 17.68 0.72 -2.63
C VAL A 73 18.11 -0.73 -2.50
N ALA A 74 17.64 -1.58 -3.41
CA ALA A 74 18.05 -2.97 -3.48
C ALA A 74 19.43 -3.08 -4.17
N GLU A 75 20.23 -4.04 -3.74
CA GLU A 75 21.58 -4.27 -4.27
C GLU A 75 21.58 -5.12 -5.54
N LYS A 76 20.53 -5.96 -5.73
CA LYS A 76 20.37 -6.78 -6.93
C LYS A 76 18.90 -6.86 -7.35
N GLY A 77 18.70 -7.20 -8.61
CA GLY A 77 17.37 -7.30 -9.21
C GLY A 77 16.94 -6.01 -9.89
N ARG A 78 15.69 -5.99 -10.34
CA ARG A 78 15.12 -4.88 -11.09
C ARG A 78 13.72 -4.57 -10.58
N ILE A 79 13.39 -3.29 -10.51
CA ILE A 79 12.03 -2.83 -10.21
C ILE A 79 11.61 -1.85 -11.31
N LEU A 80 10.49 -2.16 -11.96
CA LEU A 80 9.78 -1.25 -12.86
C LEU A 80 8.52 -0.76 -12.17
N VAL A 81 8.28 0.55 -12.16
CA VAL A 81 7.03 1.14 -11.70
C VAL A 81 6.48 2.04 -12.79
N ASN A 82 5.29 1.73 -13.30
CA ASN A 82 4.70 2.42 -14.46
C ASN A 82 5.69 2.54 -15.64
N ASP A 83 6.35 1.44 -15.98
CA ASP A 83 7.37 1.33 -17.02
C ASP A 83 8.67 2.13 -16.73
N THR A 84 8.80 2.75 -15.56
CA THR A 84 9.99 3.48 -15.13
C THR A 84 10.90 2.56 -14.32
N ASP A 85 12.16 2.40 -14.76
CA ASP A 85 13.16 1.56 -14.10
C ASP A 85 13.81 2.34 -12.94
N LEU A 86 13.65 1.82 -11.72
CA LEU A 86 14.17 2.46 -10.51
C LEU A 86 15.69 2.33 -10.35
N SER A 87 16.36 1.48 -11.14
CA SER A 87 17.82 1.29 -11.05
C SER A 87 18.60 2.45 -11.70
N GLN A 88 17.97 3.25 -12.59
CA GLN A 88 18.70 4.13 -13.48
C GLN A 88 19.13 5.46 -12.84
N THR A 89 18.20 6.36 -12.52
CA THR A 89 18.61 7.70 -12.05
C THR A 89 17.79 8.23 -10.87
N THR A 90 18.36 9.27 -10.22
CA THR A 90 17.65 10.00 -9.14
C THR A 90 16.39 10.69 -9.66
N ARG A 91 16.40 11.15 -10.93
CA ARG A 91 15.26 11.83 -11.57
C ARG A 91 14.08 10.85 -11.75
N GLU A 92 14.35 9.64 -12.19
CA GLU A 92 13.32 8.59 -12.36
C GLU A 92 12.73 8.18 -11.02
N ALA A 93 13.56 8.06 -9.99
CA ALA A 93 13.08 7.83 -8.64
C ALA A 93 12.18 8.97 -8.13
N ALA A 94 12.49 10.22 -8.44
CA ALA A 94 11.64 11.36 -8.08
C ALA A 94 10.28 11.31 -8.81
N LYS A 95 10.29 10.94 -10.10
CA LYS A 95 9.05 10.71 -10.87
C LYS A 95 8.20 9.63 -10.24
N VAL A 96 8.77 8.47 -9.93
CA VAL A 96 8.04 7.37 -9.28
C VAL A 96 7.48 7.79 -7.94
N ARG A 97 8.25 8.50 -7.09
CA ARG A 97 7.74 9.01 -5.80
C ARG A 97 6.60 10.02 -5.94
N SER A 98 6.47 10.70 -7.07
CA SER A 98 5.30 11.56 -7.33
C SER A 98 4.05 10.79 -7.76
N GLU A 99 4.21 9.56 -8.26
CA GLU A 99 3.12 8.69 -8.72
C GLU A 99 2.74 7.60 -7.70
N VAL A 100 3.56 7.39 -6.67
CA VAL A 100 3.37 6.36 -5.64
C VAL A 100 3.20 7.04 -4.29
N GLY A 101 2.00 7.01 -3.75
CA GLY A 101 1.70 7.48 -2.40
C GLY A 101 2.16 6.46 -1.36
N MET A 102 2.65 6.92 -0.22
CA MET A 102 3.01 6.04 0.89
C MET A 102 2.48 6.58 2.21
N VAL A 103 1.88 5.68 2.97
CA VAL A 103 1.39 5.89 4.33
C VAL A 103 2.18 4.99 5.27
N PHE A 104 2.77 5.58 6.31
CA PHE A 104 3.67 4.91 7.24
C PHE A 104 2.94 4.56 8.55
N GLN A 105 3.54 3.66 9.31
CA GLN A 105 3.13 3.30 10.66
C GLN A 105 3.09 4.51 11.61
N HIS A 106 4.14 5.33 11.59
CA HIS A 106 4.16 6.64 12.25
C HIS A 106 3.75 7.68 11.22
N PHE A 107 2.76 8.45 11.51
CA PHE A 107 2.03 9.36 10.61
C PHE A 107 2.92 10.28 9.76
N ASN A 108 4.13 10.59 10.24
CA ASN A 108 5.15 11.41 9.59
C ASN A 108 4.64 12.78 9.11
N LEU A 109 3.71 13.35 9.85
CA LEU A 109 3.22 14.72 9.60
C LEU A 109 4.27 15.74 10.01
N PHE A 110 4.32 16.87 9.31
CA PHE A 110 5.14 18.00 9.69
C PHE A 110 4.49 18.70 10.91
N PRO A 111 5.11 18.65 12.11
CA PRO A 111 4.45 19.06 13.34
C PRO A 111 4.24 20.59 13.44
N HIS A 112 5.03 21.35 12.71
CA HIS A 112 4.99 22.82 12.65
C HIS A 112 4.05 23.36 11.56
N MET A 113 3.35 22.49 10.83
CA MET A 113 2.43 22.85 9.76
C MET A 113 1.01 22.43 10.14
N SER A 114 0.02 23.23 9.72
CA SER A 114 -1.38 22.84 9.84
C SER A 114 -1.70 21.57 9.05
N VAL A 115 -2.85 20.94 9.32
CA VAL A 115 -3.34 19.79 8.53
C VAL A 115 -3.45 20.17 7.06
N LEU A 116 -4.01 21.35 6.76
CA LEU A 116 -4.16 21.84 5.41
C LEU A 116 -2.79 22.05 4.73
N ASP A 117 -1.84 22.66 5.43
CA ASP A 117 -0.50 22.87 4.87
C ASP A 117 0.27 21.56 4.67
N ASN A 118 0.12 20.57 5.56
CA ASN A 118 0.62 19.21 5.34
C ASN A 118 0.12 18.60 4.04
N CYS A 119 -1.16 18.82 3.70
CA CYS A 119 -1.77 18.28 2.49
C CYS A 119 -1.43 19.09 1.23
N THR A 120 -1.15 20.39 1.33
CA THR A 120 -0.94 21.28 0.17
C THR A 120 0.52 21.43 -0.23
N LEU A 121 1.47 21.18 0.67
CA LEU A 121 2.89 21.39 0.43
C LEU A 121 3.39 20.67 -0.83
N ALA A 122 3.18 19.36 -0.92
CA ALA A 122 3.67 18.56 -2.03
C ALA A 122 2.97 18.87 -3.37
N PRO A 123 1.63 19.01 -3.45
CA PRO A 123 0.96 19.49 -4.65
C PRO A 123 1.50 20.82 -5.19
N ILE A 124 1.79 21.79 -4.31
CA ILE A 124 2.36 23.08 -4.71
C ILE A 124 3.82 22.90 -5.18
N SER A 125 4.67 22.27 -4.36
CA SER A 125 6.11 22.23 -4.56
C SER A 125 6.55 21.27 -5.67
N VAL A 126 5.82 20.15 -5.85
CA VAL A 126 6.20 19.08 -6.78
C VAL A 126 5.36 19.10 -8.06
N ARG A 127 4.03 19.30 -7.92
CA ARG A 127 3.11 19.31 -9.07
C ARG A 127 2.92 20.72 -9.67
N GLY A 128 3.40 21.76 -8.99
CA GLY A 128 3.26 23.15 -9.46
C GLY A 128 1.83 23.69 -9.40
N LEU A 129 0.96 23.10 -8.56
CA LEU A 129 -0.40 23.61 -8.41
C LEU A 129 -0.38 24.99 -7.75
N SER A 130 -1.30 25.87 -8.18
CA SER A 130 -1.54 27.12 -7.44
C SER A 130 -2.06 26.80 -6.05
N ARG A 131 -1.76 27.66 -5.07
CA ARG A 131 -2.20 27.49 -3.66
C ARG A 131 -3.70 27.24 -3.58
N LYS A 132 -4.51 28.03 -4.30
CA LYS A 132 -5.98 27.87 -4.33
C LYS A 132 -6.40 26.47 -4.76
N LYS A 133 -5.85 25.96 -5.88
CA LYS A 133 -6.17 24.61 -6.38
C LYS A 133 -5.72 23.51 -5.39
N ALA A 134 -4.55 23.68 -4.78
CA ALA A 134 -4.05 22.71 -3.80
C ALA A 134 -4.93 22.69 -2.53
N GLU A 135 -5.40 23.84 -2.06
CA GLU A 135 -6.30 23.94 -0.91
C GLU A 135 -7.69 23.34 -1.20
N GLU A 136 -8.25 23.60 -2.38
CA GLU A 136 -9.52 23.00 -2.83
C GLU A 136 -9.42 21.47 -2.87
N LEU A 137 -8.34 20.92 -3.45
CA LEU A 137 -8.06 19.49 -3.50
C LEU A 137 -7.89 18.90 -2.10
N ALA A 138 -7.09 19.55 -1.25
CA ALA A 138 -6.82 19.11 0.10
C ALA A 138 -8.10 19.06 0.95
N ARG A 139 -8.93 20.12 0.92
CA ARG A 139 -10.22 20.17 1.65
C ARG A 139 -11.17 19.06 1.16
N HIS A 140 -11.24 18.82 -0.15
CA HIS A 140 -12.03 17.72 -0.70
C HIS A 140 -11.56 16.35 -0.18
N LEU A 141 -10.25 16.11 -0.15
CA LEU A 141 -9.70 14.84 0.33
C LEU A 141 -9.82 14.69 1.85
N LEU A 142 -9.62 15.75 2.62
CA LEU A 142 -9.90 15.76 4.06
C LEU A 142 -11.36 15.43 4.37
N GLN A 143 -12.30 15.89 3.53
CA GLN A 143 -13.71 15.52 3.64
C GLN A 143 -13.91 14.03 3.34
N LYS A 144 -13.28 13.48 2.29
CA LYS A 144 -13.35 12.06 1.96
C LYS A 144 -12.88 11.14 3.08
N VAL A 145 -11.84 11.56 3.82
CA VAL A 145 -11.33 10.80 4.97
C VAL A 145 -12.00 11.20 6.31
N GLY A 146 -13.04 12.03 6.27
CA GLY A 146 -13.88 12.35 7.41
C GLY A 146 -13.27 13.27 8.46
N ILE A 147 -12.32 14.16 8.08
CA ILE A 147 -11.65 15.08 9.01
C ILE A 147 -11.55 16.53 8.51
N ALA A 148 -12.47 16.96 7.66
CA ALA A 148 -12.46 18.32 7.09
C ALA A 148 -12.45 19.43 8.16
N SER A 149 -13.14 19.21 9.30
CA SER A 149 -13.19 20.15 10.43
C SER A 149 -11.85 20.35 11.14
N GLN A 150 -10.86 19.52 10.86
CA GLN A 150 -9.53 19.59 11.48
C GLN A 150 -8.50 20.33 10.60
N ALA A 151 -8.89 20.88 9.45
CA ALA A 151 -7.99 21.46 8.46
C ALA A 151 -7.00 22.50 8.98
N ASP A 152 -7.45 23.34 9.92
CA ASP A 152 -6.65 24.45 10.45
C ASP A 152 -5.90 24.08 11.74
N LYS A 153 -6.05 22.84 12.25
CA LYS A 153 -5.33 22.34 13.42
C LYS A 153 -3.93 21.86 13.08
N TYR A 154 -3.10 21.72 14.11
CA TYR A 154 -1.76 21.13 14.04
C TYR A 154 -1.80 19.64 14.45
N PRO A 155 -0.83 18.82 14.03
CA PRO A 155 -0.77 17.39 14.35
C PRO A 155 -0.88 17.09 15.85
N SER A 156 -0.27 17.90 16.72
CA SER A 156 -0.31 17.74 18.17
C SER A 156 -1.71 17.89 18.80
N GLN A 157 -2.67 18.43 18.05
CA GLN A 157 -4.05 18.64 18.48
C GLN A 157 -4.98 17.51 18.02
N LEU A 158 -4.44 16.49 17.37
CA LEU A 158 -5.18 15.40 16.75
C LEU A 158 -4.94 14.08 17.47
N SER A 159 -5.96 13.20 17.52
CA SER A 159 -5.78 11.81 17.92
C SER A 159 -4.92 11.05 16.91
N GLY A 160 -4.37 9.89 17.28
CA GLY A 160 -3.59 9.04 16.37
C GLY A 160 -4.34 8.67 15.11
N GLY A 161 -5.60 8.23 15.23
CA GLY A 161 -6.45 7.92 14.08
C GLY A 161 -6.75 9.12 13.19
N GLN A 162 -6.91 10.33 13.77
CA GLN A 162 -7.02 11.55 12.98
C GLN A 162 -5.72 11.88 12.25
N GLN A 163 -4.57 11.76 12.90
CA GLN A 163 -3.26 11.98 12.26
C GLN A 163 -3.04 10.99 11.11
N GLN A 164 -3.42 9.74 11.27
CA GLN A 164 -3.31 8.74 10.20
C GLN A 164 -4.22 9.06 9.02
N ARG A 165 -5.45 9.51 9.26
CA ARG A 165 -6.34 9.95 8.18
C ARG A 165 -5.80 11.20 7.47
N VAL A 166 -5.13 12.12 8.18
CA VAL A 166 -4.39 13.23 7.54
C VAL A 166 -3.24 12.68 6.66
N ALA A 167 -2.48 11.71 7.15
CA ALA A 167 -1.39 11.11 6.37
C ALA A 167 -1.91 10.45 5.08
N ILE A 168 -3.06 9.77 5.14
CA ILE A 168 -3.74 9.23 3.96
C ILE A 168 -4.17 10.36 3.02
N ALA A 169 -4.85 11.41 3.51
CA ALA A 169 -5.28 12.54 2.70
C ALA A 169 -4.08 13.24 2.04
N ARG A 170 -2.98 13.46 2.77
CA ARG A 170 -1.73 14.03 2.25
C ARG A 170 -1.17 13.20 1.10
N ALA A 171 -1.11 11.88 1.24
CA ALA A 171 -0.65 11.01 0.17
C ALA A 171 -1.56 11.10 -1.07
N LEU A 172 -2.88 11.12 -0.87
CA LEU A 172 -3.87 11.24 -1.95
C LEU A 172 -3.82 12.60 -2.66
N CYS A 173 -3.38 13.69 -2.01
CA CYS A 173 -3.23 15.00 -2.64
C CYS A 173 -2.21 15.02 -3.79
N MET A 174 -1.33 14.03 -3.86
CA MET A 174 -0.44 13.83 -4.99
C MET A 174 -1.12 13.14 -6.18
N GLU A 175 -2.37 12.70 -6.03
CA GLU A 175 -3.12 11.91 -7.03
C GLU A 175 -2.32 10.70 -7.51
N PRO A 176 -1.87 9.85 -6.57
CA PRO A 176 -1.00 8.72 -6.90
C PRO A 176 -1.76 7.65 -7.68
N LYS A 177 -1.03 6.91 -8.53
CA LYS A 177 -1.54 5.72 -9.24
C LYS A 177 -1.49 4.46 -8.37
N ILE A 178 -0.61 4.44 -7.38
CA ILE A 178 -0.38 3.31 -6.47
C ILE A 178 -0.29 3.86 -5.05
N MET A 179 -0.97 3.21 -4.11
CA MET A 179 -0.87 3.51 -2.68
C MET A 179 -0.18 2.37 -1.94
N LEU A 180 0.87 2.69 -1.21
CA LEU A 180 1.59 1.79 -0.32
C LEU A 180 1.22 2.10 1.13
N PHE A 181 0.85 1.09 1.89
CA PHE A 181 0.54 1.20 3.32
C PHE A 181 1.48 0.32 4.13
N ASP A 182 2.27 0.92 5.02
CA ASP A 182 3.22 0.23 5.88
C ASP A 182 2.69 0.21 7.30
N GLU A 183 1.96 -0.84 7.66
CA GLU A 183 1.33 -1.06 8.96
C GLU A 183 0.55 0.18 9.48
N PRO A 184 -0.44 0.68 8.73
CA PRO A 184 -1.07 1.98 8.99
C PRO A 184 -1.86 2.06 10.30
N THR A 185 -2.12 0.94 10.95
CA THR A 185 -2.93 0.85 12.19
C THR A 185 -2.12 0.45 13.42
N SER A 186 -0.87 -0.01 13.26
CA SER A 186 -0.09 -0.62 14.36
C SER A 186 0.33 0.36 15.46
N ALA A 187 0.30 1.68 15.20
CA ALA A 187 0.59 2.72 16.19
C ALA A 187 -0.70 3.35 16.78
N LEU A 188 -1.86 2.74 16.56
CA LEU A 188 -3.16 3.27 16.99
C LEU A 188 -3.75 2.46 18.15
N ASP A 189 -4.50 3.14 19.00
CA ASP A 189 -5.37 2.47 19.97
C ASP A 189 -6.49 1.70 19.23
N PRO A 190 -6.95 0.56 19.75
CA PRO A 190 -7.94 -0.31 19.10
C PRO A 190 -9.22 0.41 18.67
N GLU A 191 -9.67 1.41 19.44
CA GLU A 191 -10.85 2.21 19.13
C GLU A 191 -10.71 3.06 17.86
N MET A 192 -9.47 3.41 17.49
CA MET A 192 -9.19 4.26 16.32
C MET A 192 -8.89 3.46 15.04
N VAL A 193 -8.62 2.16 15.18
CA VAL A 193 -8.26 1.28 14.06
C VAL A 193 -9.38 1.21 13.03
N SER A 194 -10.63 1.04 13.47
CA SER A 194 -11.80 0.90 12.60
C SER A 194 -11.99 2.11 11.67
N GLU A 195 -11.82 3.34 12.18
CA GLU A 195 -11.98 4.57 11.39
C GLU A 195 -10.95 4.67 10.24
N VAL A 196 -9.72 4.20 10.47
CA VAL A 196 -8.67 4.18 9.44
C VAL A 196 -8.93 3.07 8.43
N LEU A 197 -9.32 1.89 8.89
CA LEU A 197 -9.66 0.76 8.01
C LEU A 197 -10.86 1.09 7.11
N ASP A 198 -11.87 1.79 7.61
CA ASP A 198 -13.02 2.22 6.82
C ASP A 198 -12.61 3.14 5.66
N VAL A 199 -11.66 4.05 5.90
CA VAL A 199 -11.09 4.88 4.82
C VAL A 199 -10.37 4.02 3.80
N MET A 200 -9.57 3.05 4.24
CA MET A 200 -8.85 2.16 3.33
C MET A 200 -9.78 1.25 2.52
N VAL A 201 -10.88 0.76 3.11
CA VAL A 201 -11.94 0.01 2.41
C VAL A 201 -12.58 0.86 1.31
N LYS A 202 -12.89 2.13 1.59
CA LYS A 202 -13.45 3.05 0.58
C LYS A 202 -12.46 3.30 -0.56
N LEU A 203 -11.18 3.44 -0.27
CA LEU A 203 -10.12 3.57 -1.28
C LEU A 203 -10.00 2.30 -2.14
N ALA A 204 -10.03 1.13 -1.53
CA ALA A 204 -10.05 -0.14 -2.23
C ALA A 204 -11.24 -0.26 -3.18
N GLY A 205 -12.44 0.15 -2.73
CA GLY A 205 -13.66 0.16 -3.53
C GLY A 205 -13.64 1.16 -4.69
N SER A 206 -12.77 2.18 -4.67
CA SER A 206 -12.63 3.15 -5.77
C SER A 206 -11.74 2.65 -6.93
N GLY A 207 -11.19 1.43 -6.87
CA GLY A 207 -10.30 0.88 -7.88
C GLY A 207 -8.83 1.32 -7.75
N MET A 208 -8.43 1.86 -6.59
CA MET A 208 -7.05 2.22 -6.32
C MET A 208 -6.14 0.99 -6.30
N THR A 209 -5.00 1.05 -6.97
CA THR A 209 -3.94 0.03 -6.82
C THR A 209 -3.32 0.16 -5.43
N MET A 210 -3.35 -0.91 -4.63
CA MET A 210 -2.91 -0.86 -3.24
C MET A 210 -2.01 -2.04 -2.88
N LEU A 211 -0.89 -1.74 -2.19
CA LEU A 211 -0.11 -2.75 -1.48
C LEU A 211 -0.12 -2.38 0.01
N CYS A 212 -0.60 -3.27 0.83
CA CYS A 212 -0.81 -3.02 2.26
C CYS A 212 -0.11 -4.06 3.12
N VAL A 213 0.88 -3.63 3.89
CA VAL A 213 1.43 -4.42 4.99
C VAL A 213 0.53 -4.23 6.19
N THR A 214 -0.06 -5.30 6.70
CA THR A 214 -0.98 -5.23 7.84
C THR A 214 -1.05 -6.53 8.61
N HIS A 215 -1.42 -6.42 9.88
CA HIS A 215 -1.81 -7.53 10.76
C HIS A 215 -3.33 -7.64 10.93
N GLU A 216 -4.10 -6.75 10.29
CA GLU A 216 -5.57 -6.73 10.33
C GLU A 216 -6.15 -7.75 9.34
N MET A 217 -6.29 -9.00 9.79
CA MET A 217 -6.73 -10.10 8.91
C MET A 217 -8.19 -9.96 8.46
N GLY A 218 -9.04 -9.31 9.26
CA GLY A 218 -10.41 -8.96 8.87
C GLY A 218 -10.44 -8.03 7.66
N PHE A 219 -9.62 -6.98 7.69
CA PHE A 219 -9.43 -6.07 6.56
C PHE A 219 -8.86 -6.81 5.34
N ALA A 220 -7.83 -7.65 5.53
CA ALA A 220 -7.25 -8.42 4.45
C ALA A 220 -8.27 -9.31 3.73
N ARG A 221 -9.14 -10.00 4.48
CA ARG A 221 -10.24 -10.82 3.93
C ARG A 221 -11.23 -10.01 3.11
N GLN A 222 -11.51 -8.78 3.54
CA GLN A 222 -12.53 -7.92 2.94
C GLN A 222 -12.05 -7.26 1.63
N VAL A 223 -10.79 -6.82 1.57
CA VAL A 223 -10.33 -5.94 0.48
C VAL A 223 -9.33 -6.59 -0.48
N ALA A 224 -8.56 -7.59 -0.04
CA ALA A 224 -7.49 -8.14 -0.86
C ALA A 224 -8.05 -8.93 -2.06
N GLU A 225 -7.39 -8.81 -3.21
CA GLU A 225 -7.51 -9.75 -4.33
C GLU A 225 -6.45 -10.84 -4.25
N ARG A 226 -5.28 -10.50 -3.68
CA ARG A 226 -4.18 -11.41 -3.40
C ARG A 226 -3.59 -11.15 -2.03
N VAL A 227 -3.19 -12.22 -1.37
CA VAL A 227 -2.44 -12.21 -0.12
C VAL A 227 -1.07 -12.79 -0.38
N LEU A 228 -0.03 -12.02 -0.04
CA LEU A 228 1.36 -12.46 -0.07
C LEU A 228 1.81 -12.75 1.35
N PHE A 229 2.18 -13.99 1.61
CA PHE A 229 2.79 -14.36 2.88
C PHE A 229 4.32 -14.36 2.76
N LEU A 230 4.97 -13.45 3.48
CA LEU A 230 6.42 -13.34 3.53
C LEU A 230 6.96 -13.99 4.80
N ASP A 231 8.00 -14.80 4.66
CA ASP A 231 8.78 -15.35 5.76
C ASP A 231 10.26 -15.49 5.35
N GLY A 232 11.18 -15.14 6.25
CA GLY A 232 12.62 -15.23 6.00
C GLY A 232 13.08 -14.49 4.73
N GLY A 233 12.45 -13.36 4.40
CA GLY A 233 12.81 -12.56 3.22
C GLY A 233 12.30 -13.08 1.87
N GLN A 234 11.44 -14.09 1.86
CA GLN A 234 10.88 -14.70 0.65
C GLN A 234 9.36 -14.63 0.63
N ILE A 235 8.77 -14.59 -0.56
CA ILE A 235 7.32 -14.82 -0.74
C ILE A 235 7.10 -16.34 -0.70
N ILE A 236 6.57 -16.83 0.41
CA ILE A 236 6.33 -18.26 0.63
C ILE A 236 4.99 -18.70 0.05
N GLU A 237 4.03 -17.81 0.05
CA GLU A 237 2.70 -18.09 -0.50
C GLU A 237 2.11 -16.83 -1.14
N ASP A 238 1.48 -17.02 -2.30
CA ASP A 238 0.77 -15.99 -3.07
C ASP A 238 -0.55 -16.61 -3.50
N ALA A 239 -1.65 -16.16 -2.91
CA ALA A 239 -2.95 -16.78 -3.10
C ALA A 239 -4.11 -15.78 -2.98
N PRO A 240 -5.28 -16.08 -3.58
CA PRO A 240 -6.52 -15.37 -3.26
C PRO A 240 -6.85 -15.46 -1.76
N PRO A 241 -7.52 -14.45 -1.17
CA PRO A 241 -7.85 -14.47 0.26
C PRO A 241 -8.60 -15.72 0.71
N GLN A 242 -9.56 -16.19 -0.09
CA GLN A 242 -10.32 -17.40 0.24
C GLN A 242 -9.39 -18.60 0.46
N ASP A 243 -8.46 -18.83 -0.48
CA ASP A 243 -7.54 -19.97 -0.40
C ASP A 243 -6.56 -19.80 0.75
N PHE A 244 -5.97 -18.59 0.87
CA PHE A 244 -5.00 -18.30 1.92
C PHE A 244 -5.55 -18.49 3.33
N PHE A 245 -6.77 -18.03 3.59
CA PHE A 245 -7.36 -18.08 4.94
C PHE A 245 -8.06 -19.39 5.26
N SER A 246 -8.55 -20.17 4.27
CA SER A 246 -9.25 -21.43 4.51
C SER A 246 -8.37 -22.67 4.35
N ALA A 247 -7.43 -22.63 3.40
CA ALA A 247 -6.59 -23.76 3.04
C ALA A 247 -5.15 -23.32 2.66
N PRO A 248 -4.41 -22.65 3.58
CA PRO A 248 -3.05 -22.24 3.31
C PRO A 248 -2.18 -23.44 2.94
N LYS A 249 -1.36 -23.28 1.91
CA LYS A 249 -0.54 -24.38 1.36
C LYS A 249 0.70 -24.62 2.19
N SER A 250 1.38 -23.53 2.61
CA SER A 250 2.65 -23.64 3.34
C SER A 250 2.42 -23.95 4.82
N ALA A 251 3.25 -24.81 5.42
CA ALA A 251 3.23 -25.09 6.85
C ALA A 251 3.48 -23.83 7.69
N ARG A 252 4.29 -22.90 7.17
CA ARG A 252 4.60 -21.63 7.83
C ARG A 252 3.38 -20.70 7.85
N ALA A 253 2.63 -20.58 6.74
CA ALA A 253 1.39 -19.81 6.70
C ALA A 253 0.32 -20.39 7.64
N LYS A 254 0.18 -21.72 7.71
CA LYS A 254 -0.70 -22.39 8.66
C LYS A 254 -0.37 -22.04 10.10
N ALA A 255 0.90 -22.14 10.48
CA ALA A 255 1.36 -21.81 11.83
C ALA A 255 1.14 -20.33 12.17
N PHE A 256 1.38 -19.42 11.21
CA PHE A 256 1.15 -17.99 11.36
C PHE A 256 -0.34 -17.67 11.58
N LEU A 257 -1.21 -18.21 10.74
CA LEU A 257 -2.66 -17.98 10.87
C LEU A 257 -3.23 -18.54 12.16
N ALA A 258 -2.75 -19.68 12.63
CA ALA A 258 -3.15 -20.26 13.92
C ALA A 258 -2.82 -19.37 15.12
N GLN A 259 -1.81 -18.48 15.01
CA GLN A 259 -1.44 -17.54 16.08
C GLN A 259 -2.27 -16.25 16.09
N ILE A 260 -2.85 -15.87 14.95
CA ILE A 260 -3.52 -14.55 14.78
C ILE A 260 -5.05 -14.67 14.84
N VAL A 261 -5.60 -15.82 14.55
CA VAL A 261 -7.06 -16.07 14.47
C VAL A 261 -7.63 -16.55 15.82
N HIS A 262 -7.05 -16.10 16.92
CA HIS A 262 -7.62 -16.31 18.27
C HIS A 262 -8.25 -15.05 18.83
#